data_1b7ae5de9ab8af3a7663ea63047058d3
#
_entry.id   1b7ae5de9ab8af3a7663ea63047058d3
#
_cell.length_a   1.000
_cell.length_b   1.000
_cell.length_c   1.000
_cell.angle_alpha   90.00
_cell.angle_beta   90.00
_cell.angle_gamma   90.00
#
_symmetry.space_group_name_H-M   'P 1'
#
loop_
_entity.id
_entity.type
_entity.pdbx_description
1 polymer ?
#
loop_
_entity_poly.entity_id
_entity_poly.type
_entity_poly.pdbx_seq_one_letter_code
_entity_poly.pdbx_strand_id
1 'polypeptide(L)'
;MELLHKDLTDIILKTFYEVYNELGFGFLEKVYQNSLLIELRNKGLNVIPQKKIKVYYKGNEVGEYYADLIVEDKIVEDKIVLELKAVEYVVEEFENQLLNYLRGTDC
;
A
#
# COMPACT_ATOMS: atom_id res chain seq x y z
N MET A 1 -4.01 -17.05 -5.96
CA MET A 1 -3.40 -16.03 -6.84
C MET A 1 -2.11 -15.53 -6.24
N GLU A 2 -1.02 -15.69 -6.95
CA GLU A 2 0.24 -15.13 -6.50
C GLU A 2 0.29 -13.64 -6.80
N LEU A 3 0.66 -12.85 -5.79
CA LEU A 3 0.90 -11.43 -5.97
C LEU A 3 2.33 -11.22 -6.44
N LEU A 4 2.51 -10.37 -7.45
CA LEU A 4 3.84 -9.92 -7.85
C LEU A 4 4.46 -9.13 -6.69
N HIS A 5 5.77 -9.28 -6.50
CA HIS A 5 6.51 -8.58 -5.42
C HIS A 5 5.93 -8.88 -4.03
N LYS A 6 5.64 -10.17 -3.76
CA LYS A 6 4.98 -10.59 -2.54
C LYS A 6 5.66 -10.07 -1.26
N ASP A 7 6.98 -10.16 -1.17
CA ASP A 7 7.71 -9.75 0.03
C ASP A 7 7.53 -8.25 0.29
N LEU A 8 7.66 -7.44 -0.74
CA LEU A 8 7.47 -5.99 -0.61
C LEU A 8 6.01 -5.65 -0.33
N THR A 9 5.07 -6.34 -0.99
CA THR A 9 3.64 -6.16 -0.75
C THR A 9 3.29 -6.49 0.70
N ASP A 10 3.80 -7.58 1.24
CA ASP A 10 3.56 -7.97 2.63
C ASP A 10 4.08 -6.92 3.62
N ILE A 11 5.26 -6.36 3.37
CA ILE A 11 5.81 -5.29 4.21
C ILE A 11 4.90 -4.07 4.17
N ILE A 12 4.43 -3.68 2.99
CA ILE A 12 3.57 -2.51 2.81
C ILE A 12 2.23 -2.70 3.51
N LEU A 13 1.58 -3.84 3.32
CA LEU A 13 0.29 -4.13 3.95
C LEU A 13 0.40 -4.16 5.47
N LYS A 14 1.44 -4.80 5.99
CA LYS A 14 1.70 -4.87 7.42
C LYS A 14 1.95 -3.48 7.99
N THR A 15 2.73 -2.66 7.29
CA THR A 15 3.02 -1.29 7.71
C THR A 15 1.76 -0.43 7.68
N PHE A 16 0.94 -0.56 6.66
CA PHE A 16 -0.33 0.15 6.57
C PHE A 16 -1.24 -0.22 7.73
N TYR A 17 -1.31 -1.50 8.07
CA TYR A 17 -2.10 -1.99 9.20
C TYR A 17 -1.58 -1.39 10.52
N GLU A 18 -0.28 -1.33 10.72
CA GLU A 18 0.33 -0.70 11.89
C GLU A 18 -0.05 0.77 12.01
N VAL A 19 0.03 1.51 10.90
CA VAL A 19 -0.36 2.92 10.84
C VAL A 19 -1.84 3.09 11.17
N TYR A 20 -2.69 2.26 10.60
CA TYR A 20 -4.12 2.32 10.82
C TYR A 20 -4.50 2.02 12.27
N ASN A 21 -3.85 1.04 12.88
CA ASN A 21 -4.05 0.71 14.30
C ASN A 21 -3.60 1.84 15.22
N GLU A 22 -2.50 2.48 14.89
CA GLU A 22 -1.96 3.57 15.71
C GLU A 22 -2.85 4.81 15.64
N LEU A 23 -3.29 5.18 14.44
CA LEU A 23 -4.08 6.39 14.23
C LEU A 23 -5.57 6.22 14.50
N GLY A 24 -6.12 5.03 14.23
CA GLY A 24 -7.56 4.80 14.26
C GLY A 24 -8.27 5.36 13.03
N PHE A 25 -9.57 5.44 13.12
CA PHE A 25 -10.43 5.89 12.02
C PHE A 25 -10.67 7.40 12.07
N GLY A 26 -11.12 7.94 10.96
CA GLY A 26 -11.68 9.29 10.89
C GLY A 26 -10.77 10.38 10.42
N PHE A 27 -9.51 10.06 10.13
CA PHE A 27 -8.61 11.04 9.56
C PHE A 27 -8.75 11.13 8.04
N LEU A 28 -8.34 12.26 7.48
CA LEU A 28 -8.25 12.43 6.03
C LEU A 28 -7.21 11.48 5.45
N GLU A 29 -7.42 11.05 4.22
CA GLU A 29 -6.53 10.13 3.51
C GLU A 29 -5.08 10.58 3.53
N LYS A 30 -4.84 11.90 3.44
CA LYS A 30 -3.49 12.48 3.47
C LYS A 30 -2.73 12.19 4.76
N VAL A 31 -3.43 12.09 5.87
CA VAL A 31 -2.82 11.76 7.17
C VAL A 31 -2.26 10.34 7.13
N TYR A 32 -3.04 9.39 6.62
CA TYR A 32 -2.58 8.00 6.48
C TYR A 32 -1.44 7.89 5.48
N GLN A 33 -1.53 8.61 4.36
CA GLN A 33 -0.48 8.63 3.35
C GLN A 33 0.84 9.12 3.92
N ASN A 34 0.83 10.24 4.62
CA ASN A 34 2.03 10.82 5.21
C ASN A 34 2.61 9.92 6.30
N SER A 35 1.76 9.30 7.10
CA SER A 35 2.19 8.38 8.15
C SER A 35 2.80 7.11 7.58
N LEU A 36 2.19 6.57 6.54
CA LEU A 36 2.72 5.40 5.82
C LEU A 36 4.08 5.71 5.20
N LEU A 37 4.22 6.89 4.61
CA LEU A 37 5.49 7.36 4.04
C LEU A 37 6.61 7.32 5.10
N ILE A 38 6.34 7.85 6.28
CA ILE A 38 7.30 7.90 7.39
C ILE A 38 7.68 6.48 7.81
N GLU A 39 6.70 5.62 8.05
CA GLU A 39 6.96 4.26 8.52
C GLU A 39 7.71 3.41 7.49
N LEU A 40 7.36 3.51 6.22
CA LEU A 40 8.06 2.77 5.17
C LEU A 40 9.51 3.24 5.01
N ARG A 41 9.74 4.54 5.11
CA ARG A 41 11.11 5.09 5.09
C ARG A 41 11.91 4.63 6.30
N ASN A 42 11.29 4.54 7.47
CA ASN A 42 11.93 4.03 8.69
C ASN A 42 12.34 2.57 8.54
N LYS A 43 11.66 1.81 7.70
CA LYS A 43 12.00 0.42 7.38
C LYS A 43 13.08 0.29 6.30
N GLY A 44 13.63 1.41 5.84
CA GLY A 44 14.73 1.42 4.87
C GLY A 44 14.30 1.41 3.42
N LEU A 45 13.02 1.55 3.14
CA LEU A 45 12.51 1.59 1.78
C LEU A 45 12.61 3.00 1.19
N ASN A 46 12.80 3.06 -0.12
CA ASN A 46 12.75 4.32 -0.85
C ASN A 46 11.30 4.59 -1.24
N VAL A 47 10.74 5.69 -0.75
CA VAL A 47 9.33 6.03 -0.99
C VAL A 47 9.24 7.42 -1.58
N ILE A 48 8.55 7.53 -2.70
CA ILE A 48 8.37 8.78 -3.44
C ILE A 48 6.88 9.12 -3.45
N PRO A 49 6.46 10.23 -2.82
CA PRO A 49 5.05 10.62 -2.81
C PRO A 49 4.70 11.42 -4.07
N GLN A 50 3.45 11.32 -4.47
CA GLN A 50 2.85 12.17 -5.53
C GLN A 50 3.66 12.21 -6.82
N LYS A 51 4.17 11.06 -7.25
CA LYS A 51 4.96 11.00 -8.48
C LYS A 51 4.06 10.91 -9.71
N LYS A 52 4.35 11.74 -10.71
CA LYS A 52 3.66 11.73 -11.99
C LYS A 52 4.00 10.49 -12.80
N ILE A 53 2.97 9.78 -13.26
CA ILE A 53 3.09 8.61 -14.09
C ILE A 53 2.41 8.87 -15.43
N LYS A 54 3.13 8.62 -16.51
CA LYS A 54 2.58 8.71 -17.86
C LYS A 54 2.16 7.33 -18.31
N VAL A 55 0.99 7.26 -18.97
CA VAL A 55 0.43 6.02 -19.48
C VAL A 55 0.54 6.02 -21.01
N TYR A 56 1.05 4.94 -21.57
CA TYR A 56 1.24 4.80 -23.01
C TYR A 56 0.40 3.64 -23.54
N TYR A 57 -0.13 3.84 -24.74
CA TYR A 57 -0.81 2.80 -25.49
C TYR A 57 -0.21 2.74 -26.90
N LYS A 58 0.37 1.60 -27.24
CA LYS A 58 1.05 1.39 -28.52
C LYS A 58 2.05 2.50 -28.86
N GLY A 59 2.83 2.91 -27.84
CA GLY A 59 3.86 3.94 -27.99
C GLY A 59 3.35 5.38 -27.95
N ASN A 60 2.05 5.60 -27.81
CA ASN A 60 1.44 6.92 -27.75
C ASN A 60 1.03 7.24 -26.31
N GLU A 61 1.34 8.44 -25.85
CA GLU A 61 0.89 8.89 -24.54
C GLU A 61 -0.63 9.11 -24.55
N VAL A 62 -1.36 8.39 -23.72
CA VAL A 62 -2.82 8.46 -23.66
C VAL A 62 -3.34 9.06 -22.36
N GLY A 63 -2.48 9.28 -21.39
CA GLY A 63 -2.88 9.91 -20.13
C GLY A 63 -1.75 10.01 -19.13
N GLU A 64 -2.01 10.72 -18.05
CA GLU A 64 -1.09 10.83 -16.92
C GLU A 64 -1.87 10.91 -15.63
N TYR A 65 -1.24 10.46 -14.54
CA TYR A 65 -1.81 10.58 -13.21
C TYR A 65 -0.70 10.67 -12.17
N TYR A 66 -1.06 11.05 -10.93
CA TYR A 66 -0.13 11.11 -9.81
C TYR A 66 -0.39 9.91 -8.91
N ALA A 67 0.62 9.06 -8.75
CA ALA A 67 0.56 7.97 -7.79
C ALA A 67 0.65 8.52 -6.37
N ASP A 68 -0.12 7.97 -5.44
CA ASP A 68 -0.04 8.38 -4.04
C ASP A 68 1.35 8.14 -3.48
N LEU A 69 1.86 6.93 -3.63
CA LEU A 69 3.22 6.56 -3.23
C LEU A 69 3.82 5.59 -4.24
N ILE A 70 5.10 5.73 -4.49
CA ILE A 70 5.89 4.71 -5.16
C ILE A 70 6.89 4.16 -4.15
N VAL A 71 6.85 2.86 -3.92
CA VAL A 71 7.73 2.19 -2.96
C VAL A 71 8.71 1.32 -3.72
N GLU A 72 9.99 1.54 -3.47
CA GLU A 72 11.08 0.80 -4.11
C GLU A 72 11.96 0.14 -3.05
N ASP A 73 12.24 -1.14 -3.24
CA ASP A 73 13.30 -1.82 -2.52
C ASP A 73 14.50 -1.94 -3.44
N LYS A 74 15.52 -1.13 -3.18
CA LYS A 74 16.73 -1.06 -4.03
C LYS A 74 17.60 -2.30 -3.94
N ILE A 75 17.48 -3.06 -2.85
CA ILE A 75 18.31 -4.25 -2.65
C ILE A 75 17.84 -5.37 -3.57
N VAL A 76 16.54 -5.56 -3.69
CA VAL A 76 15.95 -6.60 -4.54
C VAL A 76 15.39 -6.04 -5.86
N GLU A 77 15.55 -4.75 -6.09
CA GLU A 77 15.07 -4.04 -7.28
C GLU A 77 13.56 -4.14 -7.52
N ASP A 78 12.80 -4.33 -6.46
CA ASP A 78 11.35 -4.36 -6.51
C ASP A 78 10.74 -2.96 -6.40
N LYS A 79 9.60 -2.79 -7.07
CA LYS A 79 8.91 -1.51 -7.11
C LYS A 79 7.41 -1.72 -7.12
N ILE A 80 6.71 -0.99 -6.25
CA ILE A 80 5.26 -1.02 -6.17
C ILE A 80 4.70 0.40 -6.21
N VAL A 81 3.67 0.59 -7.04
CA VAL A 81 2.90 1.83 -7.11
C VAL A 81 1.67 1.63 -6.22
N LEU A 82 1.48 2.55 -5.26
CA LEU A 82 0.37 2.46 -4.31
C LEU A 82 -0.68 3.52 -4.59
N GLU A 83 -1.92 3.06 -4.64
CA GLU A 83 -3.11 3.89 -4.54
C GLU A 83 -3.71 3.64 -3.16
N LEU A 84 -3.80 4.68 -2.34
CA LEU A 84 -4.11 4.51 -0.93
C LEU A 84 -5.48 3.89 -0.67
N LYS A 85 -6.48 4.25 -1.44
CA LYS A 85 -7.82 3.66 -1.31
C LYS A 85 -7.82 2.17 -1.60
N ALA A 86 -7.03 1.72 -2.58
CA ALA A 86 -6.92 0.30 -2.91
C ALA A 86 -6.27 -0.47 -1.77
N VAL A 87 -5.22 0.08 -1.15
CA VAL A 87 -4.55 -0.54 -0.01
C VAL A 87 -5.49 -0.63 1.19
N GLU A 88 -6.22 0.42 1.48
CA GLU A 88 -7.21 0.45 2.56
C GLU A 88 -8.27 -0.63 2.38
N TYR A 89 -8.81 -0.77 1.18
CA TYR A 89 -9.79 -1.81 0.86
C TYR A 89 -9.22 -3.22 1.10
N VAL A 90 -8.01 -3.49 0.67
CA VAL A 90 -7.37 -4.79 0.85
C VAL A 90 -7.16 -5.10 2.33
N VAL A 91 -6.77 -4.11 3.13
CA VAL A 91 -6.61 -4.26 4.58
C VAL A 91 -7.94 -4.59 5.23
N GLU A 92 -9.01 -3.89 4.89
CA GLU A 92 -10.36 -4.15 5.42
C GLU A 92 -10.82 -5.56 5.08
N GLU A 93 -10.63 -6.00 3.84
CA GLU A 93 -10.98 -7.36 3.42
C GLU A 93 -10.19 -8.41 4.21
N PHE A 94 -8.91 -8.19 4.41
CA PHE A 94 -8.07 -9.09 5.20
C PHE A 94 -8.58 -9.20 6.64
N GLU A 95 -8.90 -8.06 7.27
CA GLU A 95 -9.45 -8.05 8.63
C GLU A 95 -10.77 -8.81 8.70
N ASN A 96 -11.67 -8.61 7.73
CA ASN A 96 -12.94 -9.30 7.67
C ASN A 96 -12.76 -10.81 7.54
N GLN A 97 -11.84 -11.25 6.71
CA GLN A 97 -11.53 -12.67 6.54
C GLN A 97 -10.97 -13.27 7.83
N LEU A 98 -10.10 -12.55 8.51
CA LEU A 98 -9.54 -12.99 9.78
C LEU A 98 -10.62 -13.12 10.85
N LEU A 99 -11.52 -12.14 10.96
CA LEU A 99 -12.64 -12.19 11.90
C LEU A 99 -13.55 -13.39 11.61
N ASN A 100 -13.88 -13.61 10.36
CA ASN A 100 -14.70 -14.76 9.96
C ASN A 100 -14.02 -16.07 10.29
N TYR A 101 -12.72 -16.19 10.06
CA TYR A 101 -11.94 -17.37 10.44
C TYR A 101 -12.00 -17.61 11.94
N LEU A 102 -11.76 -16.57 12.74
CA LEU A 102 -11.77 -16.66 14.20
C LEU A 102 -13.16 -17.08 14.73
N ARG A 103 -14.23 -16.53 14.15
CA ARG A 103 -15.61 -16.91 14.50
C ARG A 103 -15.90 -18.36 14.14
N GLY A 104 -15.37 -18.84 13.02
CA GLY A 104 -15.53 -20.22 12.57
C GLY A 104 -14.76 -21.23 13.42
N THR A 105 -13.66 -20.82 14.03
CA THR A 105 -12.83 -21.67 14.88
C THR A 105 -13.17 -21.57 16.36
N ASP A 106 -13.89 -20.53 16.75
CA ASP A 106 -14.31 -20.30 18.12
C ASP A 106 -15.62 -21.02 18.36
N CYS A 107 -15.50 -22.27 18.73
CA CYS A 107 -16.65 -23.12 19.03
C CYS A 107 -17.09 -22.96 20.48
#